data_c164fa8bcc345d2483ecd4301d507b13
#
_entry.id   c164fa8bcc345d2483ecd4301d507b13
#
_cell.length_a   1.000
_cell.length_b   1.000
_cell.length_c   1.000
_cell.angle_alpha   90.00
_cell.angle_beta   90.00
_cell.angle_gamma   90.00
#
_symmetry.space_group_name_H-M   'P 1'
#
loop_
_entity.id
_entity.type
_entity.pdbx_description
1 polymer ?
#
loop_
_entity_poly.entity_id
_entity_poly.type
_entity_poly.pdbx_seq_one_letter_code
_entity_poly.pdbx_strand_id
1 'polypeptide(L)'
;MINISLLGAGRIGKMHAQNIISNPQCNLVSVYDVNKDNANIVANLCNAKVEDSPEEAINNQEVQAVFIASTTTTHIKYIILSAKAGKPTLCEKPIDLDIDKVNNCYNEIKNLNVPIQIGFNRRFDE
;
A
#
# COMPACT_ATOMS: atom_id res chain seq x y z
N MET A 1 1.44 -18.02 -1.54
CA MET A 1 2.21 -16.79 -1.41
C MET A 1 1.37 -15.63 -1.91
N ILE A 2 1.26 -14.55 -1.14
CA ILE A 2 0.45 -13.38 -1.51
C ILE A 2 1.34 -12.36 -2.21
N ASN A 3 0.99 -12.01 -3.44
CA ASN A 3 1.70 -11.00 -4.23
C ASN A 3 1.22 -9.59 -3.84
N ILE A 4 2.14 -8.77 -3.39
CA ILE A 4 1.87 -7.44 -2.86
C ILE A 4 2.48 -6.37 -3.76
N SER A 5 1.75 -5.28 -3.95
CA SER A 5 2.25 -4.02 -4.47
C SER A 5 2.51 -3.03 -3.33
N LEU A 6 3.66 -2.38 -3.33
CA LEU A 6 4.01 -1.33 -2.36
C LEU A 6 3.90 0.06 -2.99
N LEU A 7 3.08 0.90 -2.41
CA LEU A 7 2.96 2.32 -2.75
C LEU A 7 3.65 3.16 -1.69
N GLY A 8 4.76 3.77 -2.07
CA GLY A 8 5.64 4.50 -1.16
C GLY A 8 6.89 3.70 -0.80
N ALA A 9 8.04 4.19 -1.22
CA ALA A 9 9.36 3.56 -1.02
C ALA A 9 10.33 4.46 -0.22
N GLY A 10 9.80 5.34 0.60
CA GLY A 10 10.55 6.13 1.57
C GLY A 10 11.04 5.25 2.74
N ARG A 11 11.43 5.90 3.84
CA ARG A 11 11.97 5.17 5.01
C ARG A 11 11.03 4.06 5.52
N ILE A 12 9.76 4.37 5.69
CA ILE A 12 8.76 3.41 6.17
C ILE A 12 8.47 2.34 5.11
N GLY A 13 8.35 2.73 3.85
CA GLY A 13 8.17 1.78 2.74
C GLY A 13 9.31 0.78 2.63
N LYS A 14 10.56 1.21 2.79
CA LYS A 14 11.74 0.32 2.81
C LYS A 14 11.69 -0.68 3.96
N MET A 15 11.30 -0.23 5.15
CA MET A 15 11.13 -1.12 6.31
C MET A 15 10.06 -2.19 6.04
N HIS A 16 8.91 -1.78 5.49
CA HIS A 16 7.84 -2.73 5.16
C HIS A 16 8.22 -3.67 4.02
N ALA A 17 8.97 -3.20 3.03
CA ALA A 17 9.51 -4.06 1.98
C ALA A 17 10.37 -5.19 2.57
N GLN A 18 11.26 -4.87 3.50
CA GLN A 18 12.07 -5.87 4.21
C GLN A 18 11.21 -6.86 5.00
N ASN A 19 10.17 -6.39 5.67
CA ASN A 19 9.23 -7.25 6.40
C ASN A 19 8.46 -8.20 5.45
N ILE A 20 8.02 -7.67 4.31
CA ILE A 20 7.30 -8.47 3.29
C ILE A 20 8.19 -9.59 2.75
N ILE A 21 9.41 -9.28 2.33
CA ILE A 21 10.32 -10.31 1.79
C ILE A 21 10.81 -11.32 2.82
N SER A 22 10.82 -10.93 4.10
CA SER A 22 11.17 -11.84 5.20
C SER A 22 10.03 -12.80 5.57
N ASN A 23 8.82 -12.55 5.10
CA ASN A 23 7.67 -13.41 5.34
C ASN A 23 7.51 -14.42 4.19
N PRO A 24 7.65 -15.74 4.47
CA PRO A 24 7.59 -16.77 3.43
C PRO A 24 6.20 -16.87 2.76
N GLN A 25 5.18 -16.25 3.32
CA GLN A 25 3.83 -16.24 2.75
C GLN A 25 3.58 -15.02 1.82
N CYS A 26 4.55 -14.11 1.71
CA CYS A 26 4.41 -12.87 0.96
C CYS A 26 5.49 -12.74 -0.12
N ASN A 27 5.14 -12.05 -1.19
CA ASN A 27 6.07 -11.68 -2.25
C ASN A 27 5.80 -10.23 -2.68
N LEU A 28 6.84 -9.41 -2.78
CA LEU A 28 6.73 -8.06 -3.30
C LEU A 28 6.97 -8.08 -4.80
N VAL A 29 5.92 -7.84 -5.59
CA VAL A 29 5.98 -7.96 -7.06
C VAL A 29 6.05 -6.62 -7.77
N SER A 30 5.55 -5.54 -7.16
CA SER A 30 5.62 -4.21 -7.73
C SER A 30 5.81 -3.13 -6.69
N VAL A 31 6.41 -2.03 -7.10
CA VAL A 31 6.69 -0.85 -6.26
C VAL A 31 6.39 0.41 -7.06
N TYR A 32 5.75 1.36 -6.41
CA TYR A 32 5.60 2.71 -6.92
C TYR A 32 6.03 3.76 -5.88
N ASP A 33 6.75 4.75 -6.31
CA ASP A 33 7.04 5.97 -5.55
C ASP A 33 7.18 7.14 -6.52
N VAL A 34 6.77 8.34 -6.10
CA VAL A 34 6.98 9.57 -6.91
C VAL A 34 8.47 9.84 -7.15
N ASN A 35 9.33 9.41 -6.22
CA ASN A 35 10.76 9.39 -6.38
C ASN A 35 11.20 8.01 -6.92
N LYS A 36 11.52 7.98 -8.21
CA LYS A 36 11.92 6.74 -8.90
C LYS A 36 13.18 6.10 -8.34
N ASP A 37 14.10 6.88 -7.78
CA ASP A 37 15.31 6.34 -7.16
C ASP A 37 14.97 5.51 -5.92
N ASN A 38 14.03 5.99 -5.09
CA ASN A 38 13.53 5.23 -3.95
C ASN A 38 12.84 3.93 -4.39
N ALA A 39 11.99 4.00 -5.42
CA ALA A 39 11.32 2.83 -5.96
C ALA A 39 12.33 1.81 -6.50
N ASN A 40 13.36 2.25 -7.23
CA ASN A 40 14.41 1.39 -7.78
C ASN A 40 15.21 0.69 -6.67
N ILE A 41 15.54 1.39 -5.58
CA ILE A 41 16.27 0.79 -4.45
C ILE A 41 15.46 -0.38 -3.87
N VAL A 42 14.18 -0.18 -3.62
CA VAL A 42 13.30 -1.23 -3.07
C VAL A 42 13.09 -2.36 -4.07
N ALA A 43 12.83 -2.03 -5.33
CA ALA A 43 12.62 -3.01 -6.38
C ALA A 43 13.85 -3.94 -6.56
N ASN A 44 15.05 -3.38 -6.52
CA ASN A 44 16.28 -4.17 -6.62
C ASN A 44 16.48 -5.12 -5.42
N LEU A 45 16.09 -4.70 -4.21
CA LEU A 45 16.15 -5.56 -3.02
C LEU A 45 15.19 -6.76 -3.10
N CYS A 46 14.07 -6.58 -3.76
CA CYS A 46 12.95 -7.53 -3.74
C CYS A 46 12.75 -8.24 -5.09
N ASN A 47 13.54 -7.91 -6.10
CA ASN A 47 13.32 -8.32 -7.49
C ASN A 47 11.90 -7.98 -7.98
N ALA A 48 11.41 -6.80 -7.61
CA ALA A 48 10.09 -6.31 -7.96
C ALA A 48 10.15 -5.37 -9.18
N LYS A 49 9.01 -5.19 -9.84
CA LYS A 49 8.88 -4.23 -10.94
C LYS A 49 8.61 -2.82 -10.39
N VAL A 50 9.29 -1.82 -10.92
CA VAL A 50 8.93 -0.41 -10.70
C VAL A 50 7.83 -0.02 -11.66
N GLU A 51 6.72 0.49 -11.12
CA GLU A 51 5.60 0.97 -11.92
C GLU A 51 5.67 2.50 -12.09
N ASP A 52 5.09 3.00 -13.18
CA ASP A 52 5.15 4.43 -13.52
C ASP A 52 4.03 5.26 -12.86
N SER A 53 2.98 4.58 -12.38
CA SER A 53 1.87 5.23 -11.69
C SER A 53 1.30 4.34 -10.57
N PRO A 54 0.60 4.92 -9.58
CA PRO A 54 -0.09 4.14 -8.57
C PRO A 54 -1.21 3.29 -9.18
N GLU A 55 -1.84 3.77 -10.24
CA GLU A 55 -2.86 3.04 -10.97
C GLU A 55 -2.30 1.76 -11.61
N GLU A 56 -1.13 1.83 -12.23
CA GLU A 56 -0.46 0.65 -12.78
C GLU A 56 -0.07 -0.34 -11.68
N ALA A 57 0.48 0.17 -10.58
CA ALA A 57 0.88 -0.67 -9.46
C ALA A 57 -0.31 -1.42 -8.83
N ILE A 58 -1.45 -0.76 -8.68
CA ILE A 58 -2.67 -1.35 -8.12
C ILE A 58 -3.33 -2.33 -9.10
N ASN A 59 -3.39 -1.97 -10.39
CA ASN A 59 -4.07 -2.78 -11.41
C ASN A 59 -3.21 -3.88 -12.03
N ASN A 60 -1.94 -3.99 -11.64
CA ASN A 60 -1.09 -5.09 -12.06
C ASN A 60 -1.78 -6.43 -11.72
N GLN A 61 -1.92 -7.29 -12.74
CA GLN A 61 -2.70 -8.52 -12.61
C GLN A 61 -2.07 -9.56 -11.68
N GLU A 62 -0.78 -9.49 -11.45
CA GLU A 62 -0.08 -10.36 -10.50
C GLU A 62 -0.34 -9.95 -9.05
N VAL A 63 -0.78 -8.71 -8.81
CA VAL A 63 -0.99 -8.14 -7.47
C VAL A 63 -2.31 -8.63 -6.87
N GLN A 64 -2.22 -9.18 -5.67
CA GLN A 64 -3.35 -9.67 -4.89
C GLN A 64 -3.71 -8.76 -3.72
N ALA A 65 -2.76 -7.97 -3.23
CA ALA A 65 -2.96 -7.02 -2.15
C ALA A 65 -2.08 -5.77 -2.31
N VAL A 66 -2.48 -4.68 -1.70
CA VAL A 66 -1.76 -3.39 -1.76
C VAL A 66 -1.30 -2.98 -0.38
N PHE A 67 -0.06 -2.52 -0.28
CA PHE A 67 0.49 -1.90 0.93
C PHE A 67 0.76 -0.42 0.66
N ILE A 68 0.13 0.48 1.41
CA ILE A 68 0.29 1.92 1.28
C ILE A 68 1.17 2.45 2.41
N ALA A 69 2.36 2.90 2.07
CA ALA A 69 3.35 3.52 2.96
C ALA A 69 3.86 4.86 2.40
N SER A 70 3.04 5.51 1.61
CA SER A 70 3.29 6.81 0.98
C SER A 70 3.05 7.97 1.96
N THR A 71 3.13 9.21 1.48
CA THR A 71 2.77 10.37 2.29
C THR A 71 1.29 10.38 2.67
N THR A 72 0.97 10.87 3.85
CA THR A 72 -0.41 10.88 4.40
C THR A 72 -1.42 11.50 3.42
N THR A 73 -1.04 12.54 2.71
CA THR A 73 -1.91 13.24 1.74
C THR A 73 -2.37 12.36 0.56
N THR A 74 -1.72 11.24 0.33
CA THR A 74 -2.06 10.30 -0.76
C THR A 74 -2.83 9.07 -0.27
N HIS A 75 -2.93 8.85 1.04
CA HIS A 75 -3.52 7.64 1.61
C HIS A 75 -4.95 7.40 1.12
N ILE A 76 -5.83 8.40 1.26
CA ILE A 76 -7.24 8.28 0.87
C ILE A 76 -7.37 7.95 -0.63
N LYS A 77 -6.63 8.66 -1.48
CA LYS A 77 -6.64 8.40 -2.92
C LYS A 77 -6.29 6.94 -3.22
N TYR A 78 -5.23 6.44 -2.60
CA TYR A 78 -4.77 5.07 -2.87
C TYR A 78 -5.66 4.00 -2.24
N ILE A 79 -6.26 4.27 -1.08
CA ILE A 79 -7.27 3.40 -0.48
C ILE A 79 -8.47 3.23 -1.43
N ILE A 80 -8.99 4.34 -1.96
CA ILE A 80 -10.14 4.32 -2.87
C ILE A 80 -9.80 3.58 -4.16
N LEU A 81 -8.65 3.86 -4.76
CA LEU A 81 -8.20 3.17 -5.97
C LEU A 81 -8.07 1.66 -5.75
N SER A 82 -7.46 1.26 -4.64
CA SER A 82 -7.28 -0.15 -4.29
C SER A 82 -8.61 -0.86 -4.04
N ALA A 83 -9.50 -0.23 -3.29
CA ALA A 83 -10.82 -0.77 -3.00
C ALA A 83 -11.67 -0.94 -4.27
N LYS A 84 -11.66 0.05 -5.17
CA LYS A 84 -12.34 -0.02 -6.47
C LYS A 84 -11.76 -1.10 -7.38
N ALA A 85 -10.47 -1.38 -7.25
CA ALA A 85 -9.81 -2.48 -7.96
C ALA A 85 -10.02 -3.86 -7.28
N GLY A 86 -10.76 -3.93 -6.18
CA GLY A 86 -11.01 -5.16 -5.43
C GLY A 86 -9.79 -5.69 -4.70
N LYS A 87 -8.79 -4.86 -4.42
CA LYS A 87 -7.53 -5.28 -3.79
C LYS A 87 -7.57 -5.05 -2.27
N PRO A 88 -7.49 -6.09 -1.45
CA PRO A 88 -7.24 -5.96 -0.02
C PRO A 88 -6.05 -5.04 0.25
N THR A 89 -6.18 -4.16 1.22
CA THR A 89 -5.21 -3.09 1.41
C THR A 89 -4.84 -2.92 2.88
N LEU A 90 -3.54 -2.80 3.13
CA LEU A 90 -3.01 -2.27 4.39
C LEU A 90 -2.47 -0.87 4.12
N CYS A 91 -2.91 0.11 4.90
CA CYS A 91 -2.46 1.50 4.82
C CYS A 91 -1.83 1.93 6.15
N GLU A 92 -0.68 2.57 6.07
CA GLU A 92 -0.05 3.20 7.24
C GLU A 92 -0.94 4.30 7.84
N LYS A 93 -0.80 4.48 9.13
CA LYS A 93 -1.49 5.54 9.87
C LYS A 93 -0.80 6.91 9.64
N PRO A 94 -1.54 8.00 9.79
CA PRO A 94 -2.98 8.11 9.88
C PRO A 94 -3.62 7.96 8.49
N ILE A 95 -4.92 7.71 8.44
CA ILE A 95 -5.64 7.67 7.14
C ILE A 95 -5.57 9.05 6.48
N ASP A 96 -5.90 10.08 7.24
CA ASP A 96 -5.75 11.50 6.89
C ASP A 96 -5.71 12.34 8.17
N LEU A 97 -5.37 13.60 8.07
CA LEU A 97 -5.39 14.56 9.19
C LEU A 97 -6.78 15.23 9.35
N ASP A 98 -7.67 15.04 8.40
CA ASP A 98 -9.01 15.61 8.36
C ASP A 98 -10.04 14.49 8.49
N ILE A 99 -10.80 14.49 9.59
CA ILE A 99 -11.79 13.45 9.88
C ILE A 99 -12.94 13.44 8.86
N ASP A 100 -13.30 14.57 8.28
CA ASP A 100 -14.35 14.62 7.27
C ASP A 100 -13.92 13.91 5.99
N LYS A 101 -12.65 14.05 5.60
CA LYS A 101 -12.07 13.29 4.48
C LYS A 101 -12.05 11.79 4.75
N VAL A 102 -11.74 11.38 5.98
CA VAL A 102 -11.78 9.96 6.39
C VAL A 102 -13.20 9.42 6.30
N ASN A 103 -14.19 10.15 6.81
CA ASN A 103 -15.60 9.75 6.75
C ASN A 103 -16.10 9.66 5.30
N ASN A 104 -15.74 10.61 4.45
CA ASN A 104 -16.08 10.57 3.02
C ASN A 104 -15.45 9.38 2.31
N CYS A 105 -14.19 9.08 2.61
CA CYS A 105 -13.50 7.88 2.10
C CYS A 105 -14.25 6.61 2.52
N TYR A 106 -14.57 6.46 3.80
CA TYR A 106 -15.32 5.31 4.30
C TYR A 106 -16.66 5.16 3.58
N ASN A 107 -17.42 6.25 3.44
CA ASN A 107 -18.71 6.22 2.74
C ASN A 107 -18.57 5.80 1.26
N GLU A 108 -17.47 6.16 0.61
CA GLU A 108 -17.23 5.80 -0.79
C GLU A 108 -16.90 4.31 -0.98
N ILE A 109 -16.23 3.68 0.00
CA ILE A 109 -15.72 2.30 -0.15
C ILE A 109 -16.50 1.25 0.64
N LYS A 110 -17.32 1.63 1.62
CA LYS A 110 -17.96 0.70 2.57
C LYS A 110 -18.77 -0.43 1.94
N ASN A 111 -19.35 -0.21 0.75
CA ASN A 111 -20.18 -1.20 0.05
C ASN A 111 -19.40 -2.07 -0.93
N LEU A 112 -18.09 -1.84 -1.08
CA LEU A 112 -17.24 -2.61 -2.01
C LEU A 112 -16.81 -3.96 -1.43
N ASN A 113 -16.99 -4.18 -0.13
CA ASN A 113 -16.63 -5.42 0.57
C ASN A 113 -15.15 -5.84 0.40
N VAL A 114 -14.26 -4.86 0.31
CA VAL A 114 -12.82 -5.09 0.22
C VAL A 114 -12.18 -4.86 1.58
N PRO A 115 -11.39 -5.78 2.12
CA PRO A 115 -10.71 -5.61 3.39
C PRO A 115 -9.71 -4.44 3.34
N ILE A 116 -9.89 -3.49 4.24
CA ILE A 116 -8.96 -2.37 4.44
C ILE A 116 -8.50 -2.38 5.89
N GLN A 117 -7.22 -2.49 6.11
CA GLN A 117 -6.60 -2.44 7.43
C GLN A 117 -5.73 -1.19 7.56
N ILE A 118 -5.83 -0.51 8.70
CA ILE A 118 -4.97 0.63 9.01
C ILE A 118 -3.90 0.21 10.02
N GLY A 119 -2.68 0.68 9.81
CA GLY A 119 -1.49 0.32 10.58
C GLY A 119 -1.43 0.90 11.99
N PHE A 120 -2.48 0.75 12.80
CA PHE A 120 -2.49 1.15 14.21
C PHE A 120 -1.69 0.15 15.06
N ASN A 121 -0.36 0.20 14.92
CA ASN A 121 0.57 -0.76 15.51
C ASN A 121 0.49 -0.84 17.05
N ARG A 122 0.17 0.26 17.73
CA ARG A 122 0.05 0.28 19.19
C ARG A 122 -1.10 -0.57 19.76
N ARG A 123 -2.03 -1.01 18.90
CA ARG A 123 -3.07 -1.98 19.31
C ARG A 123 -2.50 -3.37 19.62
N PHE A 124 -1.26 -3.61 19.22
CA PHE A 124 -0.54 -4.89 19.41
C PHE A 124 0.59 -4.78 20.44
N ASP A 125 0.74 -3.63 21.10
CA ASP A 125 1.65 -3.46 22.23
C ASP A 125 1.08 -4.20 23.45
N GLU A 126 1.96 -4.90 24.21
CA GLU A 126 1.63 -5.55 25.49
C GLU A 126 1.51 -4.53 26.63
#